data_8c6a27ca18eb970f7f2da7a7e2ea3a83
#
_entry.id   8c6a27ca18eb970f7f2da7a7e2ea3a83
#
_cell.length_a   1.000
_cell.length_b   1.000
_cell.length_c   1.000
_cell.angle_alpha   90.00
_cell.angle_beta   90.00
_cell.angle_gamma   90.00
#
_symmetry.space_group_name_H-M   'P 1'
#
loop_
_entity.id
_entity.type
_entity.pdbx_description
1 polymer ?
#
loop_
_entity_poly.entity_id
_entity_poly.type
_entity_poly.pdbx_seq_one_letter_code
_entity_poly.pdbx_strand_id
1 'polypeptide(L)'
;MKKFFTGMLVLLFALIVLRPAVADASSTRVDTRSGKVDVYISSQEKGSFKLEIRQGKQVRYHDVYKGKNHFNLNYGNGDYTFALYQSSDGKRYKRISLLQKTVRLTHSSAPYLHSTQNVSIDLVTSRLASSLSRSSYSTSQQTLVTSRHVGKTIAYDYKKLTKLSSTYLPDHATTLRTKRGICYDFASLNAALLRAQGIPTRLVMGSAKGVTGYHAWNEVFISGKWRIVDVTRDVTEKRTTTFRSASDYRASIYY
;
A
#
# COMPACT_ATOMS: atom_id res chain seq x y z
N MET A 1 46.08 56.32 -45.31
CA MET A 1 45.17 56.50 -44.18
C MET A 1 44.50 55.15 -43.85
N LYS A 2 44.98 54.39 -42.86
CA LYS A 2 44.47 53.13 -42.46
C LYS A 2 43.73 53.34 -41.11
N LYS A 3 42.40 53.15 -41.08
CA LYS A 3 41.56 53.23 -39.85
C LYS A 3 41.61 51.91 -39.17
N PHE A 4 42.13 51.87 -37.92
CA PHE A 4 42.07 50.75 -37.05
C PHE A 4 40.67 50.75 -36.34
N PHE A 5 39.91 49.68 -36.52
CA PHE A 5 38.68 49.41 -35.78
C PHE A 5 39.05 48.55 -34.58
N THR A 6 38.95 49.12 -33.39
CA THR A 6 39.14 48.42 -32.12
C THR A 6 37.78 47.82 -31.72
N GLY A 7 37.61 46.52 -31.91
CA GLY A 7 36.42 45.78 -31.45
C GLY A 7 36.52 45.52 -29.95
N MET A 8 35.64 46.10 -29.19
CA MET A 8 35.48 45.86 -27.74
C MET A 8 34.66 44.58 -27.52
N LEU A 9 35.32 43.51 -27.06
CA LEU A 9 34.71 42.25 -26.73
C LEU A 9 34.01 42.37 -25.35
N VAL A 10 32.68 42.46 -25.32
CA VAL A 10 31.91 42.46 -24.09
C VAL A 10 31.71 41.01 -23.66
N LEU A 11 32.44 40.59 -22.63
CA LEU A 11 32.25 39.30 -21.97
C LEU A 11 31.00 39.40 -21.08
N LEU A 12 29.88 38.81 -21.53
CA LEU A 12 28.70 38.59 -20.70
C LEU A 12 28.99 37.45 -19.72
N PHE A 13 29.29 37.79 -18.47
CA PHE A 13 29.25 36.81 -17.37
C PHE A 13 27.79 36.47 -17.05
N ALA A 14 27.36 35.30 -17.49
CA ALA A 14 26.09 34.74 -17.05
C ALA A 14 26.22 34.36 -15.58
N LEU A 15 25.63 35.15 -14.68
CA LEU A 15 25.48 34.78 -13.28
C LEU A 15 24.52 33.60 -13.21
N ILE A 16 25.07 32.39 -13.05
CA ILE A 16 24.26 31.21 -12.70
C ILE A 16 23.83 31.40 -11.25
N VAL A 17 22.64 31.95 -11.05
CA VAL A 17 21.98 31.97 -9.74
C VAL A 17 21.61 30.53 -9.42
N LEU A 18 22.47 29.82 -8.66
CA LEU A 18 22.13 28.56 -8.01
C LEU A 18 20.96 28.85 -7.06
N ARG A 19 19.74 28.58 -7.50
CA ARG A 19 18.59 28.56 -6.59
C ARG A 19 18.87 27.49 -5.55
N PRO A 20 18.86 27.80 -4.23
CA PRO A 20 18.95 26.75 -3.23
C PRO A 20 17.81 25.77 -3.49
N ALA A 21 18.13 24.48 -3.55
CA ALA A 21 17.12 23.44 -3.64
C ALA A 21 16.19 23.64 -2.44
N VAL A 22 14.94 23.97 -2.70
CA VAL A 22 13.92 24.06 -1.64
C VAL A 22 13.86 22.65 -1.05
N ALA A 23 14.30 22.51 0.19
CA ALA A 23 14.21 21.24 0.89
C ALA A 23 12.75 20.79 0.85
N ASP A 24 12.50 19.61 0.26
CA ASP A 24 11.14 19.04 0.18
C ASP A 24 10.57 18.91 1.58
N ALA A 25 9.60 19.74 1.91
CA ALA A 25 8.95 19.72 3.22
C ALA A 25 8.08 18.46 3.36
N SER A 26 8.08 17.85 4.55
CA SER A 26 7.19 16.73 4.87
C SER A 26 5.73 17.14 4.72
N SER A 27 4.91 16.31 4.10
CA SER A 27 3.53 16.66 3.74
C SER A 27 2.56 15.48 3.87
N THR A 28 1.29 15.80 4.16
CA THR A 28 0.17 14.84 4.15
C THR A 28 -0.89 15.30 3.16
N ARG A 29 -1.27 14.44 2.23
CA ARG A 29 -2.33 14.66 1.24
C ARG A 29 -3.40 13.59 1.39
N VAL A 30 -4.66 13.99 1.28
CA VAL A 30 -5.81 13.10 1.37
C VAL A 30 -6.70 13.33 0.16
N ASP A 31 -6.91 12.26 -0.63
CA ASP A 31 -7.94 12.25 -1.65
C ASP A 31 -9.24 11.76 -1.00
N THR A 32 -10.15 12.68 -0.78
CA THR A 32 -11.42 12.45 -0.07
C THR A 32 -12.43 11.65 -0.88
N ARG A 33 -12.22 11.45 -2.18
CA ARG A 33 -13.09 10.68 -3.07
C ARG A 33 -12.63 9.26 -3.27
N SER A 34 -11.33 9.05 -3.41
CA SER A 34 -10.73 7.72 -3.54
C SER A 34 -10.36 7.09 -2.20
N GLY A 35 -10.26 7.90 -1.12
CA GLY A 35 -9.83 7.42 0.19
C GLY A 35 -8.35 7.11 0.29
N LYS A 36 -7.53 7.64 -0.62
CA LYS A 36 -6.08 7.52 -0.59
C LYS A 36 -5.47 8.58 0.32
N VAL A 37 -4.50 8.17 1.14
CA VAL A 37 -3.71 9.06 2.00
C VAL A 37 -2.25 8.91 1.63
N ASP A 38 -1.63 10.00 1.18
CA ASP A 38 -0.21 10.07 0.85
C ASP A 38 0.52 10.89 1.90
N VAL A 39 1.57 10.34 2.50
CA VAL A 39 2.45 11.03 3.43
C VAL A 39 3.88 11.00 2.88
N TYR A 40 4.48 12.16 2.77
CA TYR A 40 5.89 12.30 2.42
C TYR A 40 6.68 12.79 3.62
N ILE A 41 7.76 12.09 3.96
CA ILE A 41 8.72 12.51 4.98
C ILE A 41 10.03 12.84 4.27
N SER A 42 10.49 14.08 4.45
CA SER A 42 11.77 14.52 3.87
C SER A 42 12.93 13.64 4.36
N SER A 43 13.90 13.40 3.49
CA SER A 43 15.13 12.68 3.84
C SER A 43 15.96 13.38 4.91
N GLN A 44 15.80 14.71 5.04
CA GLN A 44 16.48 15.55 6.02
C GLN A 44 15.92 15.42 7.44
N GLU A 45 14.66 14.98 7.57
CA GLU A 45 14.03 14.78 8.88
C GLU A 45 14.73 13.69 9.69
N LYS A 46 14.79 13.86 11.01
CA LYS A 46 15.40 12.90 11.93
C LYS A 46 14.36 12.22 12.79
N GLY A 47 14.68 11.00 13.26
CA GLY A 47 13.83 10.23 14.18
C GLY A 47 12.82 9.34 13.46
N SER A 48 11.81 8.88 14.22
CA SER A 48 10.73 8.02 13.78
C SER A 48 9.41 8.79 13.68
N PHE A 49 8.52 8.35 12.79
CA PHE A 49 7.27 9.04 12.51
C PHE A 49 6.09 8.08 12.63
N LYS A 50 4.94 8.62 13.08
CA LYS A 50 3.66 7.93 13.08
C LYS A 50 2.58 8.83 12.51
N LEU A 51 1.70 8.24 11.68
CA LEU A 51 0.46 8.86 11.23
C LEU A 51 -0.70 8.30 12.06
N GLU A 52 -1.44 9.17 12.70
CA GLU A 52 -2.76 8.85 13.26
C GLU A 52 -3.83 9.17 12.23
N ILE A 53 -4.71 8.20 11.93
CA ILE A 53 -5.94 8.38 11.17
C ILE A 53 -7.10 8.14 12.12
N ARG A 54 -7.92 9.17 12.33
CA ARG A 54 -9.05 9.14 13.28
C ARG A 54 -10.35 9.51 12.60
N GLN A 55 -11.41 8.77 12.91
CA GLN A 55 -12.80 9.13 12.62
C GLN A 55 -13.66 8.83 13.86
N GLY A 56 -14.13 9.88 14.53
CA GLY A 56 -14.87 9.73 15.79
C GLY A 56 -14.03 8.98 16.83
N LYS A 57 -14.57 7.85 17.34
CA LYS A 57 -13.89 6.98 18.30
C LYS A 57 -12.91 5.98 17.66
N GLN A 58 -12.96 5.82 16.34
CA GLN A 58 -12.07 4.91 15.61
C GLN A 58 -10.72 5.57 15.37
N VAL A 59 -9.64 4.93 15.77
CA VAL A 59 -8.28 5.45 15.67
C VAL A 59 -7.35 4.35 15.21
N ARG A 60 -6.44 4.71 14.31
CA ARG A 60 -5.36 3.85 13.89
C ARG A 60 -4.06 4.62 13.75
N TYR A 61 -2.97 4.04 14.25
CA TYR A 61 -1.62 4.53 14.09
C TYR A 61 -0.89 3.70 13.04
N HIS A 62 -0.12 4.38 12.20
CA HIS A 62 0.72 3.77 11.18
C HIS A 62 2.15 4.25 11.35
N ASP A 63 3.12 3.36 11.21
CA ASP A 63 4.51 3.74 11.07
C ASP A 63 4.71 4.42 9.72
N VAL A 64 5.46 5.53 9.71
CA VAL A 64 5.74 6.31 8.51
C VAL A 64 7.26 6.38 8.34
N TYR A 65 7.70 6.05 7.14
CA TYR A 65 9.12 6.01 6.80
C TYR A 65 9.52 7.22 5.97
N LYS A 66 10.82 7.51 5.88
CA LYS A 66 11.32 8.55 4.97
C LYS A 66 10.93 8.27 3.53
N GLY A 67 10.63 9.32 2.78
CA GLY A 67 10.09 9.22 1.43
C GLY A 67 8.57 9.10 1.39
N LYS A 68 8.06 8.47 0.34
CA LYS A 68 6.61 8.33 0.08
C LYS A 68 6.01 7.17 0.84
N ASN A 69 4.91 7.43 1.54
CA ASN A 69 4.12 6.43 2.25
C ASN A 69 2.67 6.53 1.78
N HIS A 70 2.00 5.41 1.61
CA HIS A 70 0.64 5.33 1.11
C HIS A 70 -0.24 4.52 2.06
N PHE A 71 -1.40 5.06 2.38
CA PHE A 71 -2.41 4.43 3.24
C PHE A 71 -3.78 4.55 2.61
N ASN A 72 -4.72 3.78 3.09
CA ASN A 72 -6.12 3.85 2.71
C ASN A 72 -7.01 4.15 3.91
N LEU A 73 -8.16 4.79 3.66
CA LEU A 73 -9.19 5.01 4.67
C LEU A 73 -10.04 3.75 4.85
N ASN A 74 -10.29 3.39 6.11
CA ASN A 74 -10.97 2.14 6.44
C ASN A 74 -12.34 2.33 7.12
N TYR A 75 -12.70 3.59 7.43
CA TYR A 75 -13.89 3.88 8.25
C TYR A 75 -15.04 4.49 7.46
N GLY A 76 -14.93 4.56 6.11
CA GLY A 76 -15.99 5.05 5.23
C GLY A 76 -16.08 6.58 5.15
N ASN A 77 -17.29 7.11 4.89
CA ASN A 77 -17.54 8.53 4.80
C ASN A 77 -17.58 9.18 6.18
N GLY A 78 -17.25 10.47 6.26
CA GLY A 78 -17.35 11.26 7.48
C GLY A 78 -16.15 12.19 7.70
N ASP A 79 -16.06 12.77 8.90
CA ASP A 79 -15.02 13.71 9.26
C ASP A 79 -13.83 12.97 9.85
N TYR A 80 -12.67 13.20 9.24
CA TYR A 80 -11.41 12.59 9.63
C TYR A 80 -10.42 13.62 10.15
N THR A 81 -9.62 13.17 11.08
CA THR A 81 -8.42 13.86 11.54
C THR A 81 -7.20 13.02 11.21
N PHE A 82 -6.19 13.67 10.64
CA PHE A 82 -4.87 13.11 10.31
C PHE A 82 -3.84 13.86 11.13
N ALA A 83 -3.15 13.19 12.03
CA ALA A 83 -2.10 13.80 12.83
C ALA A 83 -0.77 13.09 12.58
N LEU A 84 0.25 13.86 12.19
CA LEU A 84 1.60 13.34 12.01
C LEU A 84 2.40 13.63 13.29
N TYR A 85 3.06 12.61 13.79
CA TYR A 85 3.88 12.65 14.98
C TYR A 85 5.32 12.31 14.66
N GLN A 86 6.26 12.94 15.37
CA GLN A 86 7.69 12.69 15.29
C GLN A 86 8.26 12.37 16.68
N SER A 87 9.23 11.47 16.71
CA SER A 87 9.96 11.10 17.92
C SER A 87 11.46 11.03 17.65
N SER A 88 12.28 11.57 18.56
CA SER A 88 13.74 11.45 18.50
C SER A 88 14.25 10.16 19.15
N ASP A 89 13.50 9.58 20.11
CA ASP A 89 13.86 8.42 20.92
C ASP A 89 13.03 7.16 20.61
N GLY A 90 12.06 7.25 19.68
CA GLY A 90 11.13 6.17 19.35
C GLY A 90 10.09 5.85 20.42
N LYS A 91 10.08 6.58 21.54
CA LYS A 91 9.20 6.34 22.69
C LYS A 91 8.19 7.45 22.90
N ARG A 92 8.64 8.70 22.88
CA ARG A 92 7.79 9.88 23.08
C ARG A 92 7.59 10.61 21.76
N TYR A 93 6.32 10.69 21.34
CA TYR A 93 5.92 11.25 20.07
C TYR A 93 5.27 12.63 20.26
N LYS A 94 5.78 13.65 19.58
CA LYS A 94 5.21 15.00 19.52
C LYS A 94 4.48 15.19 18.21
N ARG A 95 3.26 15.72 18.23
CA ARG A 95 2.51 16.07 17.04
C ARG A 95 3.17 17.23 16.30
N ILE A 96 3.48 17.04 15.03
CA ILE A 96 4.13 18.03 14.15
C ILE A 96 3.18 18.57 13.08
N SER A 97 2.09 17.84 12.76
CA SER A 97 1.07 18.29 11.81
C SER A 97 -0.30 17.77 12.19
N LEU A 98 -1.34 18.53 11.84
CA LEU A 98 -2.75 18.18 12.00
C LEU A 98 -3.51 18.63 10.75
N LEU A 99 -4.26 17.69 10.14
CA LEU A 99 -5.11 17.95 8.99
C LEU A 99 -6.50 17.38 9.27
N GLN A 100 -7.56 18.14 8.99
CA GLN A 100 -8.95 17.70 9.07
C GLN A 100 -9.58 17.71 7.69
N LYS A 101 -10.36 16.69 7.34
CA LYS A 101 -11.05 16.55 6.07
C LYS A 101 -12.36 15.81 6.24
N THR A 102 -13.41 16.31 5.61
CA THR A 102 -14.64 15.54 5.38
C THR A 102 -14.45 14.67 4.16
N VAL A 103 -14.57 13.36 4.34
CA VAL A 103 -14.42 12.34 3.31
C VAL A 103 -15.77 11.96 2.75
N ARG A 104 -15.87 11.94 1.42
CA ARG A 104 -17.05 11.50 0.65
C ARG A 104 -16.56 10.60 -0.49
N LEU A 105 -16.38 9.33 -0.18
CA LEU A 105 -15.90 8.32 -1.13
C LEU A 105 -16.86 8.19 -2.32
N THR A 106 -16.31 8.00 -3.51
CA THR A 106 -17.09 7.69 -4.72
C THR A 106 -17.91 6.42 -4.56
N HIS A 107 -17.35 5.42 -3.87
CA HIS A 107 -18.01 4.21 -3.40
C HIS A 107 -17.22 3.61 -2.22
N SER A 108 -17.87 2.80 -1.39
CA SER A 108 -17.28 2.28 -0.14
C SER A 108 -16.04 1.39 -0.35
N SER A 109 -15.86 0.84 -1.54
CA SER A 109 -14.70 0.02 -1.91
C SER A 109 -13.56 0.81 -2.58
N ALA A 110 -13.74 2.11 -2.87
CA ALA A 110 -12.73 2.95 -3.54
C ALA A 110 -11.35 2.93 -2.85
N PRO A 111 -11.24 2.96 -1.51
CA PRO A 111 -9.94 2.94 -0.83
C PRO A 111 -9.10 1.71 -1.13
N TYR A 112 -9.72 0.62 -1.58
CA TYR A 112 -9.06 -0.67 -1.80
C TYR A 112 -8.68 -0.94 -3.25
N LEU A 113 -8.50 0.14 -4.04
CA LEU A 113 -7.98 0.13 -5.41
C LEU A 113 -6.55 0.69 -5.50
N HIS A 114 -6.01 1.23 -4.40
CA HIS A 114 -4.73 1.93 -4.43
C HIS A 114 -3.60 1.13 -3.79
N SER A 115 -2.38 1.50 -4.17
CA SER A 115 -1.16 1.06 -3.49
C SER A 115 -1.14 1.57 -2.05
N THR A 116 -0.69 0.71 -1.13
CA THR A 116 -0.40 1.06 0.27
C THR A 116 0.95 0.49 0.66
N GLN A 117 1.47 0.81 1.86
CA GLN A 117 2.69 0.18 2.37
C GLN A 117 2.59 -1.35 2.43
N ASN A 118 1.38 -1.87 2.70
CA ASN A 118 1.12 -3.29 2.88
C ASN A 118 0.75 -4.00 1.57
N VAL A 119 0.39 -3.23 0.53
CA VAL A 119 -0.01 -3.73 -0.79
C VAL A 119 0.58 -2.81 -1.85
N SER A 120 1.77 -3.10 -2.33
CA SER A 120 2.47 -2.29 -3.33
C SER A 120 2.05 -2.68 -4.75
N ILE A 121 1.53 -1.71 -5.50
CA ILE A 121 1.29 -1.86 -6.95
C ILE A 121 2.44 -1.16 -7.66
N ASP A 122 3.39 -1.93 -8.13
CA ASP A 122 4.55 -1.49 -8.88
C ASP A 122 4.51 -1.95 -10.35
N LEU A 123 5.56 -1.68 -11.10
CA LEU A 123 5.64 -2.06 -12.50
C LEU A 123 5.61 -3.58 -12.72
N VAL A 124 6.22 -4.36 -11.81
CA VAL A 124 6.27 -5.82 -11.89
C VAL A 124 4.89 -6.42 -11.66
N THR A 125 4.23 -6.01 -10.57
CA THR A 125 2.86 -6.46 -10.26
C THR A 125 1.87 -6.00 -11.31
N SER A 126 1.99 -4.78 -11.85
CA SER A 126 1.11 -4.27 -12.91
C SER A 126 1.25 -5.05 -14.21
N ARG A 127 2.47 -5.38 -14.64
CA ARG A 127 2.71 -6.22 -15.82
C ARG A 127 2.15 -7.64 -15.65
N LEU A 128 2.40 -8.26 -14.48
CA LEU A 128 1.86 -9.58 -14.19
C LEU A 128 0.33 -9.55 -14.15
N ALA A 129 -0.28 -8.56 -13.50
CA ALA A 129 -1.72 -8.39 -13.46
C ALA A 129 -2.32 -8.28 -14.87
N SER A 130 -1.70 -7.47 -15.75
CA SER A 130 -2.13 -7.33 -17.13
C SER A 130 -2.02 -8.64 -17.92
N SER A 131 -0.96 -9.43 -17.72
CA SER A 131 -0.78 -10.71 -18.40
C SER A 131 -1.82 -11.77 -17.99
N LEU A 132 -2.38 -11.65 -16.77
CA LEU A 132 -3.42 -12.52 -16.23
C LEU A 132 -4.84 -12.05 -16.57
N SER A 133 -5.00 -10.80 -17.02
CA SER A 133 -6.30 -10.21 -17.31
C SER A 133 -6.91 -10.76 -18.60
N ARG A 134 -8.22 -10.98 -18.58
CA ARG A 134 -9.01 -11.35 -19.77
C ARG A 134 -10.32 -10.57 -19.76
N SER A 135 -10.62 -9.88 -20.85
CA SER A 135 -11.85 -9.08 -21.01
C SER A 135 -13.14 -9.93 -20.96
N SER A 136 -13.03 -11.22 -21.30
CA SER A 136 -14.15 -12.17 -21.25
C SER A 136 -14.46 -12.69 -19.85
N TYR A 137 -13.61 -12.43 -18.86
CA TYR A 137 -13.83 -12.93 -17.50
C TYR A 137 -14.72 -11.98 -16.69
N SER A 138 -15.69 -12.55 -15.98
CA SER A 138 -16.37 -11.85 -14.90
C SER A 138 -15.38 -11.53 -13.77
N THR A 139 -15.71 -10.57 -12.93
CA THR A 139 -14.88 -10.21 -11.73
C THR A 139 -14.60 -11.43 -10.85
N SER A 140 -15.58 -12.34 -10.68
CA SER A 140 -15.39 -13.59 -9.94
C SER A 140 -14.37 -14.51 -10.61
N GLN A 141 -14.48 -14.72 -11.92
CA GLN A 141 -13.54 -15.55 -12.68
C GLN A 141 -12.13 -14.98 -12.65
N GLN A 142 -12.00 -13.67 -12.91
CA GLN A 142 -10.72 -12.99 -12.85
C GLN A 142 -10.08 -13.10 -11.48
N THR A 143 -10.85 -12.92 -10.39
CA THR A 143 -10.39 -13.11 -9.02
C THR A 143 -9.82 -14.50 -8.79
N LEU A 144 -10.57 -15.54 -9.14
CA LEU A 144 -10.14 -16.94 -8.92
C LEU A 144 -8.93 -17.33 -9.80
N VAL A 145 -8.85 -16.84 -11.02
CA VAL A 145 -7.70 -17.08 -11.92
C VAL A 145 -6.44 -16.43 -11.36
N THR A 146 -6.52 -15.16 -10.95
CA THR A 146 -5.38 -14.44 -10.35
C THR A 146 -4.93 -15.10 -9.06
N SER A 147 -5.86 -15.40 -8.14
CA SER A 147 -5.54 -16.06 -6.87
C SER A 147 -4.94 -17.46 -7.07
N ARG A 148 -5.44 -18.23 -8.04
CA ARG A 148 -4.87 -19.53 -8.40
C ARG A 148 -3.45 -19.40 -8.96
N HIS A 149 -3.18 -18.37 -9.74
CA HIS A 149 -1.82 -18.09 -10.24
C HIS A 149 -0.86 -17.87 -9.09
N VAL A 150 -1.22 -17.02 -8.10
CA VAL A 150 -0.39 -16.80 -6.88
C VAL A 150 -0.16 -18.12 -6.14
N GLY A 151 -1.21 -18.91 -5.90
CA GLY A 151 -1.11 -20.19 -5.21
C GLY A 151 -0.27 -21.25 -5.94
N LYS A 152 -0.23 -21.21 -7.28
CA LYS A 152 0.61 -22.12 -8.08
C LYS A 152 2.06 -21.66 -8.16
N THR A 153 2.32 -20.37 -8.02
CA THR A 153 3.66 -19.79 -8.21
C THR A 153 4.45 -19.72 -6.91
N ILE A 154 3.78 -19.50 -5.77
CA ILE A 154 4.40 -19.25 -4.48
C ILE A 154 4.20 -20.45 -3.55
N ALA A 155 5.29 -20.95 -2.95
CA ALA A 155 5.26 -21.96 -1.91
C ALA A 155 5.29 -21.31 -0.52
N TYR A 156 4.67 -21.95 0.48
CA TYR A 156 4.68 -21.47 1.86
C TYR A 156 6.06 -21.58 2.51
N ASP A 157 6.53 -20.48 3.14
CA ASP A 157 7.84 -20.41 3.76
C ASP A 157 7.78 -20.50 5.27
N TYR A 158 7.77 -21.71 5.80
CA TYR A 158 7.77 -21.97 7.25
C TYR A 158 9.02 -21.40 7.95
N LYS A 159 10.17 -21.34 7.27
CA LYS A 159 11.42 -20.81 7.85
C LYS A 159 11.37 -19.29 8.01
N LYS A 160 10.75 -18.59 7.06
CA LYS A 160 10.55 -17.15 7.14
C LYS A 160 9.64 -16.77 8.32
N LEU A 161 8.58 -17.55 8.57
CA LEU A 161 7.64 -17.28 9.65
C LEU A 161 8.31 -17.19 11.02
N THR A 162 9.34 -17.99 11.28
CA THR A 162 10.03 -18.01 12.59
C THR A 162 11.03 -16.85 12.78
N LYS A 163 11.29 -16.05 11.74
CA LYS A 163 12.31 -14.98 11.74
C LYS A 163 11.74 -13.60 11.42
N LEU A 164 10.41 -13.43 11.53
CA LEU A 164 9.78 -12.16 11.17
C LEU A 164 10.13 -11.04 12.14
N SER A 165 10.51 -9.88 11.58
CA SER A 165 10.55 -8.63 12.32
C SER A 165 9.13 -8.12 12.58
N SER A 166 8.92 -7.41 13.69
CA SER A 166 7.67 -6.72 13.98
C SER A 166 7.34 -5.60 12.98
N THR A 167 8.36 -5.12 12.25
CA THR A 167 8.22 -4.09 11.20
C THR A 167 8.20 -4.67 9.80
N TYR A 168 8.02 -6.00 9.66
CA TYR A 168 8.01 -6.65 8.37
C TYR A 168 6.89 -6.12 7.46
N LEU A 169 7.26 -5.74 6.24
CA LEU A 169 6.33 -5.42 5.15
C LEU A 169 6.61 -6.37 3.97
N PRO A 170 5.57 -6.86 3.26
CA PRO A 170 5.75 -7.70 2.08
C PRO A 170 6.52 -6.99 0.97
N ASP A 171 7.46 -7.70 0.37
CA ASP A 171 8.18 -7.30 -0.83
C ASP A 171 7.82 -8.25 -1.98
N HIS A 172 7.03 -7.76 -2.93
CA HIS A 172 6.53 -8.56 -4.04
C HIS A 172 7.64 -8.99 -5.00
N ALA A 173 8.65 -8.14 -5.22
CA ALA A 173 9.78 -8.49 -6.08
C ALA A 173 10.56 -9.69 -5.51
N THR A 174 10.85 -9.66 -4.21
CA THR A 174 11.48 -10.78 -3.52
C THR A 174 10.58 -12.01 -3.50
N THR A 175 9.28 -11.87 -3.21
CA THR A 175 8.33 -12.99 -3.19
C THR A 175 8.25 -13.67 -4.55
N LEU A 176 8.13 -12.92 -5.64
CA LEU A 176 8.08 -13.46 -7.01
C LEU A 176 9.41 -14.09 -7.43
N ARG A 177 10.54 -13.50 -7.08
CA ARG A 177 11.88 -14.01 -7.40
C ARG A 177 12.18 -15.31 -6.67
N THR A 178 11.88 -15.37 -5.36
CA THR A 178 12.16 -16.56 -4.52
C THR A 178 11.09 -17.63 -4.63
N LYS A 179 9.91 -17.28 -5.16
CA LYS A 179 8.70 -18.12 -5.19
C LYS A 179 8.33 -18.68 -3.81
N ARG A 180 8.59 -17.90 -2.75
CA ARG A 180 8.33 -18.28 -1.36
C ARG A 180 7.76 -17.11 -0.58
N GLY A 181 6.82 -17.40 0.33
CA GLY A 181 6.21 -16.38 1.16
C GLY A 181 5.39 -16.98 2.32
N ILE A 182 4.99 -16.13 3.25
CA ILE A 182 4.06 -16.44 4.34
C ILE A 182 2.66 -15.89 3.99
N CYS A 183 1.67 -16.14 4.83
CA CYS A 183 0.28 -15.67 4.61
C CYS A 183 0.19 -14.18 4.25
N TYR A 184 1.00 -13.34 4.87
CA TYR A 184 1.05 -11.91 4.59
C TYR A 184 1.56 -11.61 3.17
N ASP A 185 2.61 -12.32 2.70
CA ASP A 185 3.12 -12.15 1.34
C ASP A 185 2.10 -12.61 0.29
N PHE A 186 1.43 -13.75 0.52
CA PHE A 186 0.38 -14.26 -0.35
C PHE A 186 -0.78 -13.26 -0.47
N ALA A 187 -1.30 -12.80 0.66
CA ALA A 187 -2.44 -11.88 0.67
C ALA A 187 -2.08 -10.51 0.09
N SER A 188 -0.86 -10.01 0.34
CA SER A 188 -0.38 -8.75 -0.20
C SER A 188 -0.19 -8.81 -1.71
N LEU A 189 0.50 -9.83 -2.23
CA LEU A 189 0.69 -10.00 -3.67
C LEU A 189 -0.64 -10.19 -4.41
N ASN A 190 -1.53 -11.03 -3.88
CA ASN A 190 -2.84 -11.25 -4.46
C ASN A 190 -3.67 -9.97 -4.51
N ALA A 191 -3.68 -9.18 -3.41
CA ALA A 191 -4.35 -7.88 -3.40
C ALA A 191 -3.74 -6.90 -4.41
N ALA A 192 -2.41 -6.85 -4.54
CA ALA A 192 -1.74 -5.97 -5.50
C ALA A 192 -2.11 -6.30 -6.94
N LEU A 193 -2.14 -7.58 -7.30
CA LEU A 193 -2.55 -8.04 -8.63
C LEU A 193 -4.01 -7.70 -8.93
N LEU A 194 -4.92 -7.98 -7.99
CA LEU A 194 -6.35 -7.70 -8.15
C LEU A 194 -6.64 -6.19 -8.22
N ARG A 195 -6.00 -5.38 -7.37
CA ARG A 195 -6.10 -3.91 -7.43
C ARG A 195 -5.59 -3.35 -8.77
N ALA A 196 -4.46 -3.88 -9.25
CA ALA A 196 -3.93 -3.50 -10.57
C ALA A 196 -4.85 -3.87 -11.74
N GLN A 197 -5.73 -4.86 -11.56
CA GLN A 197 -6.80 -5.23 -12.48
C GLN A 197 -8.10 -4.42 -12.28
N GLY A 198 -8.10 -3.40 -11.42
CA GLY A 198 -9.27 -2.58 -11.11
C GLY A 198 -10.29 -3.26 -10.18
N ILE A 199 -9.92 -4.35 -9.51
CA ILE A 199 -10.79 -5.10 -8.60
C ILE A 199 -10.50 -4.68 -7.15
N PRO A 200 -11.45 -4.00 -6.46
CA PRO A 200 -11.23 -3.57 -5.08
C PRO A 200 -10.98 -4.75 -4.17
N THR A 201 -9.83 -4.75 -3.50
CA THR A 201 -9.38 -5.88 -2.69
C THR A 201 -8.75 -5.42 -1.40
N ARG A 202 -9.25 -5.90 -0.27
CA ARG A 202 -8.65 -5.73 1.05
C ARG A 202 -7.60 -6.81 1.29
N LEU A 203 -6.47 -6.42 1.83
CA LEU A 203 -5.65 -7.32 2.61
C LEU A 203 -6.19 -7.27 4.03
N VAL A 204 -6.54 -8.40 4.58
CA VAL A 204 -7.15 -8.54 5.91
C VAL A 204 -6.23 -9.37 6.78
N MET A 205 -6.09 -8.96 8.03
CA MET A 205 -5.38 -9.75 9.04
C MET A 205 -6.29 -10.00 10.24
N GLY A 206 -6.18 -11.17 10.84
CA GLY A 206 -7.02 -11.57 11.97
C GLY A 206 -6.86 -13.05 12.31
N SER A 207 -7.95 -13.73 12.67
CA SER A 207 -7.97 -15.17 12.92
C SER A 207 -8.88 -15.89 11.93
N ALA A 208 -8.53 -17.13 11.59
CA ALA A 208 -9.32 -18.00 10.73
C ALA A 208 -9.49 -19.38 11.39
N LYS A 209 -10.69 -19.96 11.28
CA LYS A 209 -11.01 -21.30 11.83
C LYS A 209 -10.04 -22.34 11.27
N GLY A 210 -9.41 -23.13 12.14
CA GLY A 210 -8.46 -24.16 11.75
C GLY A 210 -7.06 -23.65 11.40
N VAL A 211 -6.78 -22.34 11.59
CA VAL A 211 -5.45 -21.76 11.44
C VAL A 211 -4.95 -21.31 12.81
N THR A 212 -3.77 -21.79 13.18
CA THR A 212 -3.13 -21.38 14.45
C THR A 212 -2.42 -20.04 14.29
N GLY A 213 -2.70 -19.09 15.19
CA GLY A 213 -2.07 -17.78 15.22
C GLY A 213 -2.74 -16.74 14.33
N TYR A 214 -2.03 -15.63 14.12
CA TYR A 214 -2.48 -14.50 13.35
C TYR A 214 -2.34 -14.80 11.86
N HIS A 215 -3.39 -14.54 11.08
CA HIS A 215 -3.48 -14.96 9.68
C HIS A 215 -3.79 -13.77 8.75
N ALA A 216 -3.44 -13.90 7.47
CA ALA A 216 -3.72 -12.92 6.45
C ALA A 216 -4.43 -13.56 5.25
N TRP A 217 -5.47 -12.87 4.75
CA TRP A 217 -6.28 -13.27 3.59
C TRP A 217 -6.76 -12.06 2.80
N ASN A 218 -7.57 -12.27 1.77
CA ASN A 218 -8.18 -11.20 1.00
C ASN A 218 -9.70 -11.21 1.12
N GLU A 219 -10.27 -10.00 1.16
CA GLU A 219 -11.65 -9.75 0.85
C GLU A 219 -11.73 -8.97 -0.47
N VAL A 220 -12.46 -9.52 -1.44
CA VAL A 220 -12.59 -8.98 -2.80
C VAL A 220 -14.02 -8.48 -3.00
N PHE A 221 -14.17 -7.26 -3.50
CA PHE A 221 -15.49 -6.67 -3.72
C PHE A 221 -16.05 -7.10 -5.07
N ILE A 222 -17.11 -7.92 -5.04
CA ILE A 222 -17.72 -8.52 -6.22
C ILE A 222 -19.23 -8.35 -6.13
N SER A 223 -19.83 -7.71 -7.13
CA SER A 223 -21.29 -7.52 -7.24
C SER A 223 -21.92 -6.97 -5.94
N GLY A 224 -21.29 -5.93 -5.38
CA GLY A 224 -21.78 -5.23 -4.19
C GLY A 224 -21.46 -5.92 -2.85
N LYS A 225 -20.72 -7.03 -2.83
CA LYS A 225 -20.42 -7.80 -1.62
C LYS A 225 -18.93 -8.13 -1.51
N TRP A 226 -18.42 -8.16 -0.27
CA TRP A 226 -17.09 -8.66 0.04
C TRP A 226 -17.09 -10.18 0.06
N ARG A 227 -16.20 -10.79 -0.73
CA ARG A 227 -16.02 -12.25 -0.84
C ARG A 227 -14.61 -12.61 -0.40
N ILE A 228 -14.47 -13.65 0.42
CA ILE A 228 -13.19 -14.07 0.98
C ILE A 228 -12.49 -15.02 0.01
N VAL A 229 -11.19 -14.76 -0.21
CA VAL A 229 -10.24 -15.65 -0.88
C VAL A 229 -9.02 -15.80 0.02
N ASP A 230 -8.61 -17.04 0.26
CA ASP A 230 -7.46 -17.36 1.12
C ASP A 230 -6.49 -18.28 0.36
N VAL A 231 -5.59 -17.65 -0.37
CA VAL A 231 -4.61 -18.35 -1.20
C VAL A 231 -3.65 -19.19 -0.35
N THR A 232 -3.33 -18.72 0.85
CA THR A 232 -2.45 -19.45 1.77
C THR A 232 -3.05 -20.80 2.14
N ARG A 233 -4.33 -20.81 2.55
CA ARG A 233 -5.02 -22.05 2.90
C ARG A 233 -5.20 -22.96 1.68
N ASP A 234 -5.42 -22.40 0.49
CA ASP A 234 -5.51 -23.20 -0.73
C ASP A 234 -4.20 -23.97 -0.98
N VAL A 235 -3.05 -23.32 -0.74
CA VAL A 235 -1.73 -23.94 -0.89
C VAL A 235 -1.42 -24.95 0.22
N THR A 236 -1.61 -24.56 1.48
CA THR A 236 -1.25 -25.40 2.63
C THR A 236 -2.18 -26.61 2.82
N GLU A 237 -3.47 -26.44 2.48
CA GLU A 237 -4.48 -27.51 2.51
C GLU A 237 -4.57 -28.29 1.20
N LYS A 238 -3.76 -27.95 0.16
CA LYS A 238 -3.77 -28.53 -1.18
C LYS A 238 -5.16 -28.53 -1.82
N ARG A 239 -5.87 -27.41 -1.68
CA ARG A 239 -7.25 -27.26 -2.20
C ARG A 239 -7.28 -26.38 -3.45
N THR A 240 -8.35 -26.55 -4.22
CA THR A 240 -8.65 -25.65 -5.34
C THR A 240 -9.08 -24.28 -4.81
N THR A 241 -8.56 -23.22 -5.42
CA THR A 241 -8.93 -21.84 -5.09
C THR A 241 -10.42 -21.59 -5.28
N THR A 242 -11.09 -21.24 -4.20
CA THR A 242 -12.53 -20.94 -4.15
C THR A 242 -12.81 -19.78 -3.20
N PHE A 243 -14.02 -19.23 -3.23
CA PHE A 243 -14.48 -18.32 -2.21
C PHE A 243 -14.79 -19.08 -0.91
N ARG A 244 -14.38 -18.49 0.21
CA ARG A 244 -14.52 -19.06 1.55
C ARG A 244 -15.74 -18.52 2.26
N SER A 245 -16.24 -19.27 3.25
CA SER A 245 -17.32 -18.79 4.15
C SER A 245 -16.80 -17.69 5.07
N ALA A 246 -17.57 -16.59 5.18
CA ALA A 246 -17.23 -15.50 6.08
C ALA A 246 -17.30 -15.90 7.56
N SER A 247 -18.08 -16.91 7.91
CA SER A 247 -18.20 -17.42 9.30
C SER A 247 -16.88 -18.00 9.86
N ASP A 248 -15.95 -18.38 8.97
CA ASP A 248 -14.66 -18.96 9.36
C ASP A 248 -13.59 -17.93 9.65
N TYR A 249 -13.87 -16.62 9.44
CA TYR A 249 -12.88 -15.55 9.53
C TYR A 249 -13.33 -14.44 10.48
N ARG A 250 -12.39 -13.94 11.29
CA ARG A 250 -12.59 -12.79 12.17
C ARG A 250 -11.50 -11.76 11.88
N ALA A 251 -11.88 -10.71 11.17
CA ALA A 251 -10.98 -9.62 10.81
C ALA A 251 -10.64 -8.76 12.03
N SER A 252 -9.37 -8.42 12.18
CA SER A 252 -8.87 -7.44 13.14
C SER A 252 -8.43 -6.16 12.45
N ILE A 253 -7.83 -6.27 11.25
CA ILE A 253 -7.22 -5.14 10.53
C ILE A 253 -7.48 -5.29 9.03
N TYR A 254 -7.77 -4.14 8.38
CA TYR A 254 -7.90 -4.00 6.93
C TYR A 254 -6.81 -3.07 6.38
N TYR A 255 -6.24 -3.45 5.21
CA TYR A 255 -5.29 -2.65 4.43
C TYR A 255 -5.70 -2.54 2.98
#